data_d0022c8b4943db99e3bc9b651be2a6cc
#
_entry.id   d0022c8b4943db99e3bc9b651be2a6cc
#
_cell.length_a   1.000
_cell.length_b   1.000
_cell.length_c   1.000
_cell.angle_alpha   90.00
_cell.angle_beta   90.00
_cell.angle_gamma   90.00
#
_symmetry.space_group_name_H-M   'P 1'
#
loop_
_entity.id
_entity.type
_entity.pdbx_description
1 polymer ?
#
loop_
_entity_poly.entity_id
_entity_poly.type
_entity_poly.pdbx_seq_one_letter_code
_entity_poly.pdbx_strand_id
1 'polypeptide(L)'
;MIEEDIYSVVDGLGHSYQYDRKAALYDWVVGSRLYNRLMWGSCPGTYKSFAWQAVSSGLKGPMLDAGCGSLLFTETAYEQSKRPIIACDESLSMLRRARARLIKSAAGLRDCGIVLLQADIRDLPFKSSSFETVLMMNVIHHHASASSLSAKLIDLLTPGGHLYLTSLVSNNRFIGDLYLRLLNRYGWLVGPRSTYEFKDLLPDKLARNISCSTEGNMAYVIFQKGLR
;
A
#
# COMPACT_ATOMS: atom_id res chain seq x y z
N MET A 1 17.62 -5.62 -13.52
CA MET A 1 18.16 -5.08 -12.26
C MET A 1 18.80 -3.74 -12.60
N ILE A 2 18.41 -2.66 -11.93
CA ILE A 2 18.95 -1.30 -12.16
C ILE A 2 19.93 -0.90 -11.08
N GLU A 3 19.78 -1.42 -9.88
CA GLU A 3 20.69 -1.32 -8.74
C GLU A 3 20.74 -2.68 -8.03
N GLU A 4 21.68 -2.87 -7.13
CA GLU A 4 21.77 -4.09 -6.34
C GLU A 4 20.43 -4.35 -5.61
N ASP A 5 19.84 -5.53 -5.84
CA ASP A 5 18.56 -5.99 -5.28
C ASP A 5 17.31 -5.17 -5.67
N ILE A 6 17.41 -4.22 -6.59
CA ILE A 6 16.26 -3.48 -7.13
C ILE A 6 16.12 -3.76 -8.62
N TYR A 7 14.96 -4.25 -9.02
CA TYR A 7 14.59 -4.47 -10.41
C TYR A 7 13.73 -3.31 -10.92
N SER A 8 13.66 -3.07 -12.22
CA SER A 8 12.78 -2.07 -12.83
C SER A 8 12.16 -2.61 -14.11
N VAL A 9 10.91 -2.23 -14.32
CA VAL A 9 10.17 -2.40 -15.57
C VAL A 9 9.71 -1.05 -16.14
N VAL A 10 10.18 0.05 -15.56
CA VAL A 10 9.89 1.40 -16.05
C VAL A 10 10.99 1.80 -17.04
N ASP A 11 10.58 2.19 -18.26
CA ASP A 11 11.50 2.75 -19.25
C ASP A 11 11.88 4.18 -18.86
N GLY A 12 13.17 4.39 -18.58
CA GLY A 12 13.72 5.69 -18.18
C GLY A 12 13.66 5.97 -16.67
N LEU A 13 14.18 7.13 -16.28
CA LEU A 13 14.06 7.63 -14.91
C LEU A 13 12.61 8.11 -14.72
N GLY A 14 11.78 7.28 -14.10
CA GLY A 14 10.36 7.57 -13.84
C GLY A 14 10.16 8.95 -13.21
N HIS A 15 9.03 9.59 -13.51
CA HIS A 15 8.70 10.98 -13.16
C HIS A 15 8.46 11.23 -11.65
N SER A 16 9.01 10.44 -10.74
CA SER A 16 8.75 10.56 -9.29
C SER A 16 9.59 11.64 -8.58
N TYR A 17 10.08 12.66 -9.30
CA TYR A 17 10.89 13.75 -8.73
C TYR A 17 10.30 14.43 -7.49
N GLN A 18 8.97 14.42 -7.31
CA GLN A 18 8.33 15.05 -6.16
C GLN A 18 8.54 14.26 -4.86
N TYR A 19 8.58 12.93 -4.93
CA TYR A 19 8.80 12.08 -3.75
C TYR A 19 10.29 11.96 -3.39
N ASP A 20 11.18 12.00 -4.37
CA ASP A 20 12.61 11.77 -4.17
C ASP A 20 13.25 12.79 -3.21
N ARG A 21 12.92 14.08 -3.34
CA ARG A 21 13.47 15.14 -2.48
C ARG A 21 12.88 15.16 -1.06
N LYS A 22 11.70 14.54 -0.84
CA LYS A 22 10.94 14.61 0.41
C LYS A 22 10.85 13.27 1.14
N ALA A 23 11.40 12.18 0.58
CA ALA A 23 11.25 10.83 1.13
C ALA A 23 11.68 10.70 2.61
N ALA A 24 12.75 11.40 3.02
CA ALA A 24 13.22 11.39 4.40
C ALA A 24 12.25 12.10 5.36
N LEU A 25 11.76 13.28 4.94
CA LEU A 25 10.79 14.05 5.71
C LEU A 25 9.45 13.33 5.77
N TYR A 26 9.07 12.67 4.66
CA TYR A 26 7.85 11.88 4.57
C TYR A 26 7.81 10.78 5.64
N ASP A 27 8.84 9.95 5.74
CA ASP A 27 8.93 8.88 6.74
C ASP A 27 8.82 9.42 8.18
N TRP A 28 9.48 10.55 8.46
CA TRP A 28 9.45 11.17 9.77
C TRP A 28 8.04 11.68 10.13
N VAL A 29 7.38 12.36 9.20
CA VAL A 29 6.02 12.90 9.40
C VAL A 29 5.01 11.76 9.52
N VAL A 30 4.99 10.84 8.54
CA VAL A 30 4.02 9.74 8.48
C VAL A 30 4.24 8.72 9.59
N GLY A 31 5.47 8.53 10.05
CA GLY A 31 5.79 7.69 11.20
C GLY A 31 5.47 8.32 12.56
N SER A 32 5.25 9.63 12.63
CA SER A 32 5.02 10.34 13.89
C SER A 32 3.66 9.99 14.51
N ARG A 33 3.67 9.45 15.74
CA ARG A 33 2.45 9.16 16.50
C ARG A 33 1.62 10.42 16.77
N LEU A 34 2.29 11.52 17.09
CA LEU A 34 1.63 12.79 17.40
C LEU A 34 0.93 13.36 16.17
N TYR A 35 1.61 13.37 15.01
CA TYR A 35 1.04 13.82 13.76
C TYR A 35 -0.19 12.97 13.37
N ASN A 36 -0.07 11.65 13.39
CA ASN A 36 -1.18 10.77 13.03
C ASN A 36 -2.38 10.94 13.96
N ARG A 37 -2.14 11.08 15.27
CA ARG A 37 -3.21 11.26 16.26
C ARG A 37 -3.93 12.60 16.10
N LEU A 38 -3.20 13.69 15.87
CA LEU A 38 -3.77 15.04 15.74
C LEU A 38 -4.47 15.21 14.38
N MET A 39 -3.77 14.92 13.29
CA MET A 39 -4.29 15.16 11.96
C MET A 39 -5.33 14.08 11.55
N TRP A 40 -5.01 12.82 11.73
CA TRP A 40 -5.84 11.73 11.22
C TRP A 40 -6.68 11.03 12.29
N GLY A 41 -6.36 11.20 13.59
CA GLY A 41 -6.97 10.45 14.68
C GLY A 41 -6.67 8.96 14.62
N SER A 42 -5.58 8.57 13.98
CA SER A 42 -5.14 7.20 13.79
C SER A 42 -3.81 6.95 14.50
N CYS A 43 -3.46 5.68 14.65
CA CYS A 43 -2.21 5.25 15.28
C CYS A 43 -1.32 4.50 14.28
N PRO A 44 -0.01 4.83 14.18
CA PRO A 44 0.93 4.04 13.38
C PRO A 44 0.97 2.55 13.73
N GLY A 45 0.61 2.18 14.97
CA GLY A 45 0.48 0.80 15.39
C GLY A 45 -0.61 0.03 14.64
N THR A 46 -1.74 0.69 14.35
CA THR A 46 -2.84 0.08 13.60
C THR A 46 -2.42 -0.24 12.16
N TYR A 47 -1.62 0.62 11.54
CA TYR A 47 -1.04 0.33 10.20
C TYR A 47 -0.14 -0.90 10.24
N LYS A 48 0.74 -0.99 11.24
CA LYS A 48 1.62 -2.16 11.41
C LYS A 48 0.83 -3.43 11.63
N SER A 49 -0.22 -3.37 12.47
CA SER A 49 -1.11 -4.51 12.72
C SER A 49 -1.86 -4.94 11.47
N PHE A 50 -2.30 -3.99 10.64
CA PHE A 50 -2.97 -4.28 9.38
C PHE A 50 -2.03 -4.94 8.36
N ALA A 51 -0.80 -4.42 8.21
CA ALA A 51 0.24 -5.05 7.40
C ALA A 51 0.57 -6.46 7.90
N TRP A 52 0.70 -6.64 9.21
CA TRP A 52 0.91 -7.94 9.82
C TRP A 52 -0.22 -8.93 9.50
N GLN A 53 -1.48 -8.47 9.57
CA GLN A 53 -2.64 -9.30 9.21
C GLN A 53 -2.59 -9.75 7.73
N ALA A 54 -2.16 -8.88 6.81
CA ALA A 54 -2.00 -9.23 5.40
C ALA A 54 -0.94 -10.33 5.20
N VAL A 55 0.19 -10.23 5.90
CA VAL A 55 1.29 -11.20 5.83
C VAL A 55 0.92 -12.52 6.47
N SER A 56 0.25 -12.49 7.64
CA SER A 56 -0.09 -13.67 8.45
C SER A 56 -1.49 -14.23 8.19
N SER A 57 -2.08 -13.92 7.03
CA SER A 57 -3.44 -14.35 6.64
C SER A 57 -3.67 -15.87 6.51
N GLY A 58 -2.65 -16.70 6.78
CA GLY A 58 -2.68 -18.14 6.57
C GLY A 58 -2.39 -18.59 5.15
N LEU A 59 -2.34 -17.66 4.19
CA LEU A 59 -1.96 -17.90 2.82
C LEU A 59 -0.43 -18.01 2.70
N LYS A 60 0.05 -18.89 1.85
CA LYS A 60 1.49 -19.20 1.71
C LYS A 60 2.06 -18.77 0.34
N GLY A 61 1.19 -18.54 -0.63
CA GLY A 61 1.56 -18.15 -1.99
C GLY A 61 2.06 -16.69 -2.07
N PRO A 62 2.42 -16.23 -3.28
CA PRO A 62 3.00 -14.92 -3.50
C PRO A 62 2.13 -13.76 -3.00
N MET A 63 2.78 -12.75 -2.45
CA MET A 63 2.18 -11.50 -2.02
C MET A 63 2.75 -10.33 -2.83
N LEU A 64 1.88 -9.41 -3.23
CA LEU A 64 2.24 -8.12 -3.83
C LEU A 64 1.97 -7.00 -2.83
N ASP A 65 2.96 -6.13 -2.61
CA ASP A 65 2.78 -4.82 -1.96
C ASP A 65 2.84 -3.75 -3.03
N ALA A 66 1.69 -3.21 -3.41
CA ALA A 66 1.53 -2.25 -4.49
C ALA A 66 1.60 -0.81 -3.96
N GLY A 67 2.70 -0.12 -4.21
CA GLY A 67 3.05 1.17 -3.63
C GLY A 67 3.63 1.02 -2.22
N CYS A 68 4.65 0.17 -2.11
CA CYS A 68 5.27 -0.22 -0.84
C CYS A 68 5.99 0.93 -0.10
N GLY A 69 6.31 2.02 -0.80
CA GLY A 69 7.08 3.12 -0.27
C GLY A 69 8.42 2.66 0.30
N SER A 70 8.77 3.19 1.46
CA SER A 70 10.01 2.86 2.19
C SER A 70 9.87 1.63 3.10
N LEU A 71 8.77 0.88 3.07
CA LEU A 71 8.43 -0.21 4.00
C LEU A 71 8.32 0.21 5.47
N LEU A 72 8.02 1.47 5.75
CA LEU A 72 7.99 2.04 7.11
C LEU A 72 7.09 1.24 8.08
N PHE A 73 5.99 0.69 7.58
CA PHE A 73 5.01 -0.04 8.39
C PHE A 73 5.02 -1.55 8.16
N THR A 74 5.66 -2.03 7.10
CA THR A 74 5.60 -3.41 6.64
C THR A 74 6.90 -4.19 6.92
N GLU A 75 8.04 -3.50 7.10
CA GLU A 75 9.36 -4.08 7.31
C GLU A 75 9.34 -5.26 8.30
N THR A 76 8.90 -5.03 9.54
CA THR A 76 8.92 -6.05 10.59
C THR A 76 8.05 -7.27 10.26
N ALA A 77 6.92 -7.06 9.55
CA ALA A 77 6.07 -8.16 9.12
C ALA A 77 6.74 -8.98 8.01
N TYR A 78 7.45 -8.31 7.11
CA TYR A 78 8.13 -8.97 5.99
C TYR A 78 9.33 -9.78 6.43
N GLU A 79 10.12 -9.28 7.37
CA GLU A 79 11.26 -10.01 7.95
C GLU A 79 10.87 -11.35 8.59
N GLN A 80 9.66 -11.42 9.12
CA GLN A 80 9.14 -12.64 9.75
C GLN A 80 8.32 -13.51 8.80
N SER A 81 8.14 -13.07 7.56
CA SER A 81 7.42 -13.81 6.53
C SER A 81 8.32 -14.86 5.89
N LYS A 82 7.71 -16.02 5.60
CA LYS A 82 8.35 -17.11 4.83
C LYS A 82 7.76 -17.21 3.41
N ARG A 83 6.84 -16.32 3.04
CA ARG A 83 6.20 -16.31 1.73
C ARG A 83 6.92 -15.37 0.77
N PRO A 84 6.92 -15.64 -0.55
CA PRO A 84 7.47 -14.71 -1.54
C PRO A 84 6.71 -13.38 -1.51
N ILE A 85 7.44 -12.26 -1.46
CA ILE A 85 6.87 -10.91 -1.46
C ILE A 85 7.50 -10.11 -2.59
N ILE A 86 6.67 -9.50 -3.44
CA ILE A 86 7.09 -8.49 -4.41
C ILE A 86 6.61 -7.15 -3.87
N ALA A 87 7.55 -6.29 -3.48
CA ALA A 87 7.28 -4.94 -3.02
C ALA A 87 7.60 -3.95 -4.13
N CYS A 88 6.57 -3.32 -4.70
CA CYS A 88 6.74 -2.40 -5.82
C CYS A 88 6.38 -0.96 -5.46
N ASP A 89 7.14 -0.03 -6.04
CA ASP A 89 6.91 1.41 -5.95
C ASP A 89 7.43 2.10 -7.21
N GLU A 90 6.82 3.21 -7.62
CA GLU A 90 7.30 4.01 -8.74
C GLU A 90 8.60 4.76 -8.38
N SER A 91 8.74 5.15 -7.10
CA SER A 91 9.85 5.94 -6.61
C SER A 91 11.08 5.08 -6.28
N LEU A 92 12.13 5.25 -7.07
CA LEU A 92 13.43 4.60 -6.81
C LEU A 92 14.01 5.02 -5.44
N SER A 93 13.81 6.26 -5.01
CA SER A 93 14.27 6.74 -3.71
C SER A 93 13.56 6.05 -2.55
N MET A 94 12.27 5.75 -2.68
CA MET A 94 11.53 4.94 -1.70
C MET A 94 12.06 3.50 -1.66
N LEU A 95 12.30 2.88 -2.82
CA LEU A 95 12.86 1.52 -2.89
C LEU A 95 14.28 1.43 -2.30
N ARG A 96 15.12 2.46 -2.50
CA ARG A 96 16.44 2.54 -1.85
C ARG A 96 16.32 2.57 -0.32
N ARG A 97 15.33 3.28 0.21
CA ARG A 97 15.05 3.32 1.65
C ARG A 97 14.50 2.00 2.15
N ALA A 98 13.59 1.38 1.39
CA ALA A 98 13.09 0.03 1.66
C ALA A 98 14.23 -0.98 1.75
N ARG A 99 15.12 -0.98 0.75
CA ARG A 99 16.34 -1.80 0.73
C ARG A 99 17.22 -1.55 1.97
N ALA A 100 17.49 -0.28 2.28
CA ALA A 100 18.33 0.08 3.43
C ALA A 100 17.73 -0.39 4.77
N ARG A 101 16.40 -0.47 4.91
CA ARG A 101 15.74 -1.06 6.07
C ARG A 101 15.96 -2.56 6.13
N LEU A 102 15.64 -3.26 5.05
CA LEU A 102 15.76 -4.72 4.99
C LEU A 102 17.19 -5.24 5.15
N ILE A 103 18.20 -4.48 4.69
CA ILE A 103 19.62 -4.85 4.89
C ILE A 103 20.07 -4.69 6.34
N LYS A 104 19.47 -3.75 7.09
CA LYS A 104 19.75 -3.58 8.52
C LYS A 104 19.19 -4.72 9.38
N SER A 105 18.23 -5.45 8.85
CA SER A 105 17.67 -6.64 9.45
C SER A 105 18.68 -7.78 9.39
N ALA A 106 18.67 -8.63 10.40
CA ALA A 106 19.61 -9.76 10.51
C ALA A 106 19.46 -10.82 9.40
N ALA A 107 18.31 -10.84 8.68
CA ALA A 107 18.01 -11.87 7.69
C ALA A 107 18.39 -11.50 6.25
N GLY A 108 18.60 -10.20 5.95
CA GLY A 108 18.88 -9.74 4.58
C GLY A 108 17.71 -9.95 3.60
N LEU A 109 17.76 -9.29 2.43
CA LEU A 109 16.69 -9.33 1.42
C LEU A 109 16.46 -10.72 0.82
N ARG A 110 17.55 -11.42 0.51
CA ARG A 110 17.49 -12.69 -0.24
C ARG A 110 16.94 -13.83 0.61
N ASP A 111 17.28 -13.84 1.89
CA ASP A 111 16.85 -14.89 2.81
C ASP A 111 15.37 -14.72 3.21
N CYS A 112 14.82 -13.51 3.09
CA CYS A 112 13.41 -13.23 3.34
C CYS A 112 12.50 -13.49 2.14
N GLY A 113 13.03 -13.79 0.95
CA GLY A 113 12.22 -14.00 -0.27
C GLY A 113 11.52 -12.72 -0.76
N ILE A 114 12.13 -11.54 -0.51
CA ILE A 114 11.58 -10.22 -0.88
C ILE A 114 12.27 -9.72 -2.14
N VAL A 115 11.47 -9.28 -3.11
CA VAL A 115 11.92 -8.62 -4.34
C VAL A 115 11.44 -7.19 -4.33
N LEU A 116 12.36 -6.24 -4.52
CA LEU A 116 12.05 -4.82 -4.72
C LEU A 116 11.94 -4.53 -6.21
N LEU A 117 10.78 -4.00 -6.64
CA LEU A 117 10.49 -3.74 -8.04
C LEU A 117 10.07 -2.28 -8.26
N GLN A 118 10.81 -1.56 -9.10
CA GLN A 118 10.33 -0.26 -9.60
C GLN A 118 9.30 -0.49 -10.70
N ALA A 119 8.05 -0.11 -10.44
CA ALA A 119 6.93 -0.28 -11.36
C ALA A 119 5.85 0.77 -11.11
N ASP A 120 5.14 1.13 -12.19
CA ASP A 120 3.88 1.87 -12.07
C ASP A 120 2.77 0.89 -11.68
N ILE A 121 2.09 1.16 -10.58
CA ILE A 121 0.98 0.31 -10.10
C ILE A 121 -0.22 0.27 -11.06
N ARG A 122 -0.28 1.22 -12.00
CA ARG A 122 -1.30 1.26 -13.08
C ARG A 122 -0.98 0.29 -14.22
N ASP A 123 0.28 -0.14 -14.33
CA ASP A 123 0.77 -1.02 -15.41
C ASP A 123 1.77 -2.05 -14.86
N LEU A 124 1.28 -2.92 -14.01
CA LEU A 124 2.07 -3.97 -13.38
C LEU A 124 2.30 -5.13 -14.35
N PRO A 125 3.53 -5.67 -14.46
CA PRO A 125 3.90 -6.71 -15.44
C PRO A 125 3.52 -8.11 -14.96
N PHE A 126 2.37 -8.26 -14.32
CA PHE A 126 1.94 -9.55 -13.77
C PHE A 126 0.69 -10.07 -14.49
N LYS A 127 0.61 -11.37 -14.61
CA LYS A 127 -0.58 -12.04 -15.12
C LYS A 127 -1.71 -12.02 -14.10
N SER A 128 -2.95 -12.09 -14.57
CA SER A 128 -4.11 -12.33 -13.73
C SER A 128 -3.91 -13.55 -12.84
N SER A 129 -4.46 -13.50 -11.63
CA SER A 129 -4.40 -14.61 -10.65
C SER A 129 -2.97 -15.06 -10.28
N SER A 130 -2.05 -14.10 -10.13
CA SER A 130 -0.64 -14.36 -9.76
C SER A 130 -0.38 -14.30 -8.25
N PHE A 131 -1.27 -13.68 -7.47
CA PHE A 131 -1.04 -13.41 -6.05
C PHE A 131 -2.17 -13.94 -5.17
N GLU A 132 -1.82 -14.53 -4.04
CA GLU A 132 -2.80 -14.88 -3.00
C GLU A 132 -3.15 -13.68 -2.11
N THR A 133 -2.24 -12.70 -2.01
CA THR A 133 -2.47 -11.47 -1.25
C THR A 133 -1.95 -10.28 -2.04
N VAL A 134 -2.76 -9.23 -2.12
CA VAL A 134 -2.34 -7.90 -2.56
C VAL A 134 -2.54 -6.93 -1.41
N LEU A 135 -1.50 -6.18 -1.06
CA LEU A 135 -1.53 -5.10 -0.09
C LEU A 135 -1.34 -3.77 -0.82
N MET A 136 -2.12 -2.76 -0.50
CA MET A 136 -1.91 -1.38 -0.94
C MET A 136 -2.25 -0.44 0.22
N MET A 137 -1.24 0.22 0.76
CA MET A 137 -1.40 1.10 1.92
C MET A 137 -1.20 2.57 1.54
N ASN A 138 -2.25 3.39 1.72
CA ASN A 138 -2.20 4.85 1.53
C ASN A 138 -1.78 5.33 0.13
N VAL A 139 -2.13 4.60 -0.90
CA VAL A 139 -1.80 4.93 -2.30
C VAL A 139 -3.04 5.31 -3.10
N ILE A 140 -4.14 4.58 -2.92
CA ILE A 140 -5.32 4.68 -3.78
C ILE A 140 -5.98 6.09 -3.82
N HIS A 141 -5.83 6.88 -2.78
CA HIS A 141 -6.36 8.24 -2.72
C HIS A 141 -5.57 9.27 -3.57
N HIS A 142 -4.43 8.87 -4.11
CA HIS A 142 -3.69 9.68 -5.08
C HIS A 142 -4.16 9.48 -6.53
N HIS A 143 -5.05 8.50 -6.78
CA HIS A 143 -5.47 8.12 -8.13
C HIS A 143 -6.91 8.53 -8.42
N ALA A 144 -7.12 9.29 -9.52
CA ALA A 144 -8.44 9.66 -10.00
C ALA A 144 -9.24 8.43 -10.45
N SER A 145 -8.56 7.46 -11.09
CA SER A 145 -9.14 6.20 -11.57
C SER A 145 -9.08 5.08 -10.53
N ALA A 146 -9.39 5.39 -9.26
CA ALA A 146 -9.28 4.44 -8.15
C ALA A 146 -10.08 3.14 -8.37
N SER A 147 -11.30 3.21 -8.94
CA SER A 147 -12.11 2.01 -9.24
C SER A 147 -11.43 1.10 -10.26
N SER A 148 -10.85 1.66 -11.34
CA SER A 148 -10.10 0.89 -12.33
C SER A 148 -8.85 0.25 -11.71
N LEU A 149 -8.15 0.99 -10.83
CA LEU A 149 -7.00 0.46 -10.11
C LEU A 149 -7.39 -0.69 -9.18
N SER A 150 -8.48 -0.54 -8.41
CA SER A 150 -9.01 -1.61 -7.56
C SER A 150 -9.35 -2.86 -8.37
N ALA A 151 -10.01 -2.70 -9.53
CA ALA A 151 -10.34 -3.81 -10.41
C ALA A 151 -9.10 -4.55 -10.93
N LYS A 152 -8.04 -3.80 -11.32
CA LYS A 152 -6.75 -4.40 -11.73
C LYS A 152 -6.10 -5.19 -10.59
N LEU A 153 -6.09 -4.66 -9.38
CA LEU A 153 -5.51 -5.35 -8.22
C LEU A 153 -6.29 -6.63 -7.87
N ILE A 154 -7.63 -6.60 -7.99
CA ILE A 154 -8.48 -7.78 -7.79
C ILE A 154 -8.26 -8.81 -8.90
N ASP A 155 -8.02 -8.39 -10.14
CA ASP A 155 -7.68 -9.30 -11.23
C ASP A 155 -6.39 -10.09 -10.96
N LEU A 156 -5.40 -9.45 -10.34
CA LEU A 156 -4.15 -10.09 -9.94
C LEU A 156 -4.32 -11.15 -8.84
N LEU A 157 -5.41 -11.12 -8.08
CA LEU A 157 -5.66 -12.12 -7.03
C LEU A 157 -6.08 -13.47 -7.61
N THR A 158 -5.54 -14.53 -7.04
CA THR A 158 -6.07 -15.88 -7.20
C THR A 158 -7.51 -15.99 -6.67
N PRO A 159 -8.32 -16.95 -7.12
CA PRO A 159 -9.58 -17.26 -6.46
C PRO A 159 -9.38 -17.51 -4.97
N GLY A 160 -10.21 -16.89 -4.12
CA GLY A 160 -10.06 -16.94 -2.65
C GLY A 160 -8.98 -16.03 -2.07
N GLY A 161 -8.17 -15.37 -2.90
CA GLY A 161 -7.14 -14.43 -2.47
C GLY A 161 -7.70 -13.17 -1.81
N HIS A 162 -6.84 -12.42 -1.11
CA HIS A 162 -7.22 -11.25 -0.33
C HIS A 162 -6.55 -9.97 -0.82
N LEU A 163 -7.34 -8.89 -0.93
CA LEU A 163 -6.86 -7.53 -1.11
C LEU A 163 -6.99 -6.77 0.22
N TYR A 164 -5.89 -6.20 0.68
CA TYR A 164 -5.80 -5.33 1.84
C TYR A 164 -5.56 -3.90 1.37
N LEU A 165 -6.50 -3.01 1.64
CA LEU A 165 -6.42 -1.60 1.24
C LEU A 165 -6.51 -0.67 2.45
N THR A 166 -5.70 0.40 2.46
CA THR A 166 -5.94 1.55 3.33
C THR A 166 -6.02 2.84 2.52
N SER A 167 -6.84 3.77 3.00
CA SER A 167 -6.99 5.09 2.42
C SER A 167 -7.31 6.13 3.46
N LEU A 168 -6.86 7.35 3.21
CA LEU A 168 -7.41 8.52 3.87
C LEU A 168 -8.84 8.74 3.37
N VAL A 169 -9.77 8.95 4.31
CA VAL A 169 -11.19 9.17 4.03
C VAL A 169 -11.74 10.33 4.87
N SER A 170 -12.75 11.00 4.36
CA SER A 170 -13.58 11.93 5.14
C SER A 170 -14.48 11.12 6.09
N ASN A 171 -14.37 11.37 7.39
CA ASN A 171 -15.06 10.59 8.42
C ASN A 171 -15.61 11.46 9.56
N ASN A 172 -16.20 12.62 9.21
CA ASN A 172 -16.80 13.56 10.13
C ASN A 172 -15.89 14.09 11.26
N ARG A 173 -14.57 14.12 11.02
CA ARG A 173 -13.60 14.73 11.91
C ARG A 173 -13.16 16.08 11.39
N PHE A 174 -13.53 17.15 12.08
CA PHE A 174 -13.32 18.53 11.63
C PHE A 174 -11.88 18.81 11.18
N ILE A 175 -10.88 18.50 12.01
CA ILE A 175 -9.46 18.76 11.71
C ILE A 175 -9.01 17.92 10.52
N GLY A 176 -9.30 16.62 10.54
CA GLY A 176 -8.88 15.70 9.48
C GLY A 176 -9.55 16.02 8.15
N ASP A 177 -10.85 16.29 8.15
CA ASP A 177 -11.60 16.61 6.94
C ASP A 177 -11.18 17.97 6.35
N LEU A 178 -10.89 18.97 7.20
CA LEU A 178 -10.34 20.25 6.76
C LEU A 178 -8.96 20.06 6.11
N TYR A 179 -8.11 19.23 6.74
CA TYR A 179 -6.78 18.95 6.23
C TYR A 179 -6.82 18.16 4.91
N LEU A 180 -7.74 17.20 4.76
CA LEU A 180 -7.98 16.50 3.49
C LEU A 180 -8.36 17.47 2.36
N ARG A 181 -9.26 18.43 2.63
CA ARG A 181 -9.63 19.46 1.64
C ARG A 181 -8.43 20.33 1.25
N LEU A 182 -7.58 20.67 2.22
CA LEU A 182 -6.35 21.42 1.98
C LEU A 182 -5.38 20.63 1.09
N LEU A 183 -5.13 19.37 1.41
CA LEU A 183 -4.29 18.48 0.60
C LEU A 183 -4.83 18.32 -0.82
N ASN A 184 -6.15 18.17 -0.98
CA ASN A 184 -6.78 18.13 -2.30
C ASN A 184 -6.58 19.44 -3.08
N ARG A 185 -6.72 20.59 -2.43
CA ARG A 185 -6.49 21.89 -3.06
C ARG A 185 -5.05 22.06 -3.56
N TYR A 186 -4.08 21.46 -2.89
CA TYR A 186 -2.67 21.47 -3.31
C TYR A 186 -2.30 20.30 -4.23
N GLY A 187 -3.26 19.50 -4.68
CA GLY A 187 -3.02 18.39 -5.59
C GLY A 187 -2.29 17.19 -4.99
N TRP A 188 -2.26 17.07 -3.63
CA TRP A 188 -1.62 15.96 -2.95
C TRP A 188 -2.49 14.70 -2.87
N LEU A 189 -3.78 14.85 -3.08
CA LEU A 189 -4.72 13.74 -3.19
C LEU A 189 -5.86 14.12 -4.15
N VAL A 190 -6.56 13.12 -4.63
CA VAL A 190 -7.68 13.29 -5.55
C VAL A 190 -9.00 13.13 -4.80
N GLY A 191 -9.63 14.25 -4.47
CA GLY A 191 -10.94 14.35 -3.81
C GLY A 191 -11.05 13.52 -2.54
N PRO A 192 -11.34 14.10 -1.38
CA PRO A 192 -11.57 13.33 -0.17
C PRO A 192 -12.83 12.48 -0.35
N ARG A 193 -12.68 11.16 -0.36
CA ARG A 193 -13.79 10.20 -0.40
C ARG A 193 -14.31 9.94 1.00
N SER A 194 -15.61 9.74 1.14
CA SER A 194 -16.18 9.16 2.35
C SER A 194 -15.80 7.67 2.48
N THR A 195 -16.02 7.10 3.66
CA THR A 195 -15.82 5.65 3.88
C THR A 195 -16.70 4.80 2.95
N TYR A 196 -17.92 5.25 2.64
CA TYR A 196 -18.82 4.57 1.70
C TYR A 196 -18.28 4.60 0.29
N GLU A 197 -17.90 5.78 -0.22
CA GLU A 197 -17.31 5.92 -1.56
C GLU A 197 -16.00 5.15 -1.69
N PHE A 198 -15.24 5.00 -0.60
CA PHE A 198 -14.05 4.16 -0.61
C PHE A 198 -14.39 2.67 -0.72
N LYS A 199 -15.39 2.20 0.01
CA LYS A 199 -15.87 0.82 -0.09
C LYS A 199 -16.45 0.53 -1.48
N ASP A 200 -17.16 1.48 -2.08
CA ASP A 200 -17.78 1.35 -3.42
C ASP A 200 -16.75 1.27 -4.57
N LEU A 201 -15.45 1.51 -4.30
CA LEU A 201 -14.39 1.21 -5.26
C LEU A 201 -14.23 -0.29 -5.53
N LEU A 202 -14.79 -1.14 -4.68
CA LEU A 202 -14.64 -2.59 -4.73
C LEU A 202 -15.90 -3.24 -5.31
N PRO A 203 -15.78 -4.13 -6.30
CA PRO A 203 -16.93 -4.78 -6.94
C PRO A 203 -17.51 -5.88 -6.04
N ASP A 204 -18.62 -5.62 -5.39
CA ASP A 204 -19.31 -6.58 -4.51
C ASP A 204 -19.58 -7.94 -5.19
N LYS A 205 -19.85 -7.93 -6.50
CA LYS A 205 -20.14 -9.14 -7.29
C LYS A 205 -18.98 -10.13 -7.37
N LEU A 206 -17.74 -9.65 -7.18
CA LEU A 206 -16.52 -10.48 -7.20
C LEU A 206 -16.07 -10.88 -5.79
N ALA A 207 -16.70 -10.34 -4.77
CA ALA A 207 -16.32 -10.58 -3.39
C ALA A 207 -17.01 -11.83 -2.83
N ARG A 208 -16.23 -12.66 -2.12
CA ARG A 208 -16.77 -13.61 -1.14
C ARG A 208 -17.09 -12.90 0.18
N ASN A 209 -16.25 -11.94 0.56
CA ASN A 209 -16.40 -11.15 1.77
C ASN A 209 -15.71 -9.79 1.63
N ILE A 210 -16.32 -8.75 2.19
CA ILE A 210 -15.73 -7.40 2.31
C ILE A 210 -15.92 -6.94 3.74
N SER A 211 -14.81 -6.65 4.44
CA SER A 211 -14.84 -5.98 5.73
C SER A 211 -14.24 -4.57 5.59
N CYS A 212 -14.86 -3.61 6.26
CA CYS A 212 -14.37 -2.23 6.30
C CYS A 212 -14.43 -1.71 7.74
N SER A 213 -13.33 -1.13 8.19
CA SER A 213 -13.23 -0.47 9.48
C SER A 213 -12.55 0.89 9.33
N THR A 214 -12.75 1.78 10.30
CA THR A 214 -12.13 3.10 10.31
C THR A 214 -11.49 3.40 11.66
N GLU A 215 -10.38 4.10 11.63
CA GLU A 215 -9.74 4.73 12.78
C GLU A 215 -9.46 6.20 12.42
N GLY A 216 -10.26 7.10 12.98
CA GLY A 216 -10.19 8.51 12.60
C GLY A 216 -10.52 8.72 11.10
N ASN A 217 -9.65 9.39 10.38
CA ASN A 217 -9.74 9.59 8.92
C ASN A 217 -9.05 8.51 8.10
N MET A 218 -8.77 7.37 8.70
CA MET A 218 -8.16 6.24 8.03
C MET A 218 -9.15 5.09 7.90
N ALA A 219 -9.37 4.62 6.68
CA ALA A 219 -10.15 3.42 6.40
C ALA A 219 -9.24 2.23 6.07
N TYR A 220 -9.66 1.06 6.54
CA TYR A 220 -9.02 -0.24 6.36
C TYR A 220 -10.04 -1.18 5.74
N VAL A 221 -9.73 -1.73 4.59
CA VAL A 221 -10.62 -2.65 3.89
C VAL A 221 -9.90 -3.95 3.59
N ILE A 222 -10.57 -5.07 3.86
CA ILE A 222 -10.16 -6.39 3.43
C ILE A 222 -11.23 -6.93 2.50
N PHE A 223 -10.84 -7.24 1.29
CA PHE A 223 -11.68 -7.84 0.27
C PHE A 223 -11.18 -9.27 0.01
N GLN A 224 -12.06 -10.25 0.06
CA GLN A 224 -11.78 -11.62 -0.33
C GLN A 224 -12.43 -11.91 -1.68
N LYS A 225 -11.62 -12.27 -2.70
CA LYS A 225 -12.10 -12.67 -4.02
C LYS A 225 -12.91 -13.95 -3.95
N GLY A 226 -13.98 -14.03 -4.72
CA GLY A 226 -14.75 -15.27 -4.87
C GLY A 226 -13.91 -16.43 -5.40
N LEU A 227 -14.44 -17.64 -5.29
CA LEU A 227 -13.75 -18.87 -5.73
C LEU A 227 -13.92 -19.14 -7.24
N ARG A 228 -14.64 -18.26 -7.94
CA ARG A 228 -14.90 -18.37 -9.38
C ARG A 228 -14.47 -17.10 -10.09
#